data_10dc285f32ab3376f052b8364e476e27
#
_entry.id   10dc285f32ab3376f052b8364e476e27
#
_cell.length_a   1.000
_cell.length_b   1.000
_cell.length_c   1.000
_cell.angle_alpha   90.00
_cell.angle_beta   90.00
_cell.angle_gamma   90.00
#
_symmetry.space_group_name_H-M   'P 1'
#
loop_
_entity.id
_entity.type
_entity.pdbx_description
1 polymer ?
#
loop_
_entity_poly.entity_id
_entity_poly.type
_entity_poly.pdbx_seq_one_letter_code
_entity_poly.pdbx_strand_id
1 'polypeptide(L)'
;IAKQYGCNIESIDYTDIMNPDLRVERLLSVLQRESEDFVLVGSSMGGYVSIAASNSICVKGVFLLAPALYMPGYHIQKYNTDQSNIAIIHGWSDDIIPPEHSIKFAKRANCSLHLIDGDHRLNGSIDTVGSLFEQYICALM
;
A
#
# COMPACT_ATOMS: atom_id res chain seq x y z
N ILE A 1 -13.05 -8.17 -6.47
CA ILE A 1 -11.87 -9.03 -6.76
C ILE A 1 -11.55 -9.88 -5.52
N ALA A 2 -11.00 -9.35 -4.44
CA ALA A 2 -10.52 -10.15 -3.30
C ALA A 2 -11.55 -11.16 -2.75
N LYS A 3 -12.84 -10.77 -2.63
CA LYS A 3 -13.92 -11.69 -2.22
C LYS A 3 -14.10 -12.89 -3.13
N GLN A 4 -13.84 -12.75 -4.43
CA GLN A 4 -13.94 -13.85 -5.40
C GLN A 4 -12.88 -14.92 -5.16
N TYR A 5 -11.80 -14.55 -4.47
CA TYR A 5 -10.69 -15.42 -4.07
C TYR A 5 -10.79 -15.86 -2.59
N GLY A 6 -11.97 -15.72 -1.97
CA GLY A 6 -12.22 -16.19 -0.61
C GLY A 6 -11.62 -15.31 0.50
N CYS A 7 -11.13 -14.12 0.16
CA CYS A 7 -10.59 -13.20 1.16
C CYS A 7 -11.69 -12.49 1.94
N ASN A 8 -11.57 -12.42 3.25
CA ASN A 8 -12.30 -11.46 4.06
C ASN A 8 -11.74 -10.06 3.83
N ILE A 9 -12.61 -9.05 3.85
CA ILE A 9 -12.19 -7.66 3.64
C ILE A 9 -12.59 -6.84 4.86
N GLU A 10 -11.62 -6.17 5.43
CA GLU A 10 -11.82 -5.18 6.47
C GLU A 10 -11.31 -3.81 6.00
N SER A 11 -12.11 -2.79 6.18
CA SER A 11 -11.75 -1.40 5.91
C SER A 11 -11.66 -0.67 7.24
N ILE A 12 -10.44 -0.22 7.57
CA ILE A 12 -10.23 0.51 8.82
C ILE A 12 -10.75 1.94 8.67
N ASP A 13 -11.59 2.36 9.60
CA ASP A 13 -12.07 3.74 9.65
C ASP A 13 -11.03 4.65 10.29
N TYR A 14 -10.58 5.65 9.53
CA TYR A 14 -9.63 6.68 9.96
C TYR A 14 -10.23 8.09 9.93
N THR A 15 -11.56 8.23 9.83
CA THR A 15 -12.22 9.54 9.64
C THR A 15 -11.97 10.51 10.78
N ASP A 16 -11.70 10.02 11.98
CA ASP A 16 -11.35 10.78 13.18
C ASP A 16 -9.83 11.06 13.33
N ILE A 17 -8.98 10.54 12.44
CA ILE A 17 -7.52 10.67 12.52
C ILE A 17 -6.97 11.31 11.26
N MET A 18 -6.47 12.55 11.39
CA MET A 18 -5.77 13.25 10.31
C MET A 18 -4.28 12.94 10.28
N ASN A 19 -3.67 12.65 11.42
CA ASN A 19 -2.25 12.36 11.54
C ASN A 19 -1.93 10.95 10.98
N PRO A 20 -1.02 10.84 9.99
CA PRO A 20 -0.69 9.55 9.37
C PRO A 20 -0.06 8.55 10.35
N ASP A 21 0.73 9.03 11.30
CA ASP A 21 1.44 8.16 12.26
C ASP A 21 0.47 7.56 13.29
N LEU A 22 -0.55 8.31 13.70
CA LEU A 22 -1.64 7.78 14.55
C LEU A 22 -2.51 6.75 13.80
N ARG A 23 -2.63 6.87 12.48
CA ARG A 23 -3.27 5.82 11.65
C ARG A 23 -2.45 4.54 11.64
N VAL A 24 -1.13 4.64 11.61
CA VAL A 24 -0.23 3.47 11.74
C VAL A 24 -0.47 2.75 13.07
N GLU A 25 -0.54 3.50 14.18
CA GLU A 25 -0.83 2.92 15.50
C GLU A 25 -2.18 2.20 15.53
N ARG A 26 -3.23 2.79 14.96
CA ARG A 26 -4.55 2.15 14.86
C ARG A 26 -4.49 0.86 14.04
N LEU A 27 -3.85 0.88 12.88
CA LEU A 27 -3.70 -0.32 12.05
C LEU A 27 -2.97 -1.42 12.80
N LEU A 28 -1.85 -1.11 13.46
CA LEU A 28 -1.10 -2.08 14.25
C LEU A 28 -1.94 -2.67 15.37
N SER A 29 -2.78 -1.88 16.04
CA SER A 29 -3.65 -2.38 17.10
C SER A 29 -4.72 -3.36 16.59
N VAL A 30 -5.17 -3.21 15.34
CA VAL A 30 -6.06 -4.16 14.68
C VAL A 30 -5.30 -5.45 14.34
N LEU A 31 -4.19 -5.31 13.62
CA LEU A 31 -3.40 -6.46 13.13
C LEU A 31 -2.90 -7.37 14.26
N GLN A 32 -2.52 -6.81 15.41
CA GLN A 32 -2.04 -7.57 16.57
C GLN A 32 -3.11 -8.46 17.22
N ARG A 33 -4.39 -8.22 16.94
CA ARG A 33 -5.50 -9.03 17.50
C ARG A 33 -5.88 -10.20 16.62
N GLU A 34 -5.43 -10.18 15.38
CA GLU A 34 -5.76 -11.19 14.40
C GLU A 34 -4.70 -12.28 14.37
N SER A 35 -5.11 -13.50 14.04
CA SER A 35 -4.24 -14.67 13.94
C SER A 35 -4.05 -15.16 12.50
N GLU A 36 -4.72 -14.53 11.54
CA GLU A 36 -4.69 -14.91 10.13
C GLU A 36 -3.62 -14.13 9.35
N ASP A 37 -3.28 -14.63 8.18
CA ASP A 37 -2.41 -13.93 7.24
C ASP A 37 -3.13 -12.72 6.62
N PHE A 38 -2.45 -11.58 6.55
CA PHE A 38 -3.01 -10.37 5.95
C PHE A 38 -2.32 -9.98 4.66
N VAL A 39 -3.10 -9.38 3.79
CA VAL A 39 -2.62 -8.53 2.71
C VAL A 39 -3.07 -7.10 3.01
N LEU A 40 -2.13 -6.18 3.10
CA LEU A 40 -2.43 -4.77 3.26
C LEU A 40 -2.61 -4.10 1.90
N VAL A 41 -3.68 -3.36 1.75
CA VAL A 41 -3.95 -2.57 0.54
C VAL A 41 -4.10 -1.12 0.95
N GLY A 42 -3.27 -0.25 0.39
CA GLY A 42 -3.28 1.17 0.78
C GLY A 42 -3.10 2.12 -0.40
N SER A 43 -3.87 3.20 -0.40
CA SER A 43 -3.77 4.27 -1.38
C SER A 43 -3.32 5.57 -0.72
N SER A 44 -2.44 6.32 -1.36
CA SER A 44 -1.94 7.62 -0.89
C SER A 44 -1.41 7.54 0.54
N MET A 45 -1.99 8.30 1.49
CA MET A 45 -1.66 8.20 2.91
C MET A 45 -1.88 6.78 3.45
N GLY A 46 -2.91 6.07 3.01
CA GLY A 46 -3.14 4.66 3.36
C GLY A 46 -2.02 3.74 2.88
N GLY A 47 -1.36 4.08 1.78
CA GLY A 47 -0.16 3.39 1.31
C GLY A 47 1.03 3.57 2.27
N TYR A 48 1.24 4.79 2.76
CA TYR A 48 2.21 5.05 3.82
C TYR A 48 1.89 4.23 5.07
N VAL A 49 0.64 4.29 5.53
CA VAL A 49 0.18 3.56 6.73
C VAL A 49 0.44 2.06 6.61
N SER A 50 0.13 1.48 5.46
CA SER A 50 0.32 0.05 5.21
C SER A 50 1.81 -0.35 5.26
N ILE A 51 2.67 0.38 4.57
CA ILE A 51 4.09 0.04 4.53
C ILE A 51 4.79 0.36 5.86
N ALA A 52 4.38 1.43 6.54
CA ALA A 52 4.92 1.76 7.86
C ALA A 52 4.55 0.71 8.91
N ALA A 53 3.31 0.20 8.89
CA ALA A 53 2.89 -0.88 9.78
C ALA A 53 3.67 -2.18 9.52
N SER A 54 3.99 -2.48 8.27
CA SER A 54 4.79 -3.66 7.91
C SER A 54 6.24 -3.63 8.41
N ASN A 55 6.72 -2.49 8.90
CA ASN A 55 7.99 -2.41 9.63
C ASN A 55 7.97 -3.20 10.95
N SER A 56 6.79 -3.34 11.56
CA SER A 56 6.63 -3.89 12.90
C SER A 56 5.92 -5.23 12.95
N ILE A 57 5.24 -5.60 11.89
CA ILE A 57 4.48 -6.84 11.79
C ILE A 57 4.68 -7.50 10.42
N CYS A 58 4.86 -8.81 10.42
CA CYS A 58 4.95 -9.58 9.18
C CYS A 58 3.55 -9.72 8.57
N VAL A 59 3.45 -9.43 7.27
CA VAL A 59 2.21 -9.58 6.50
C VAL A 59 2.49 -10.43 5.25
N LYS A 60 1.48 -11.07 4.71
CA LYS A 60 1.61 -11.92 3.52
C LYS A 60 1.96 -11.13 2.26
N GLY A 61 1.49 -9.88 2.21
CA GLY A 61 1.80 -8.98 1.10
C GLY A 61 1.29 -7.56 1.33
N VAL A 62 1.79 -6.64 0.51
CA VAL A 62 1.42 -5.22 0.54
C VAL A 62 1.18 -4.73 -0.88
N PHE A 63 -0.01 -4.23 -1.16
CA PHE A 63 -0.38 -3.65 -2.44
C PHE A 63 -0.66 -2.15 -2.31
N LEU A 64 0.09 -1.34 -3.01
CA LEU A 64 0.11 0.11 -2.84
C LEU A 64 -0.33 0.85 -4.10
N LEU A 65 -1.17 1.86 -3.92
CA LEU A 65 -1.65 2.75 -4.97
C LEU A 65 -1.18 4.18 -4.68
N ALA A 66 -0.32 4.72 -5.53
CA ALA A 66 0.23 6.07 -5.38
C ALA A 66 0.62 6.39 -3.93
N PRO A 67 1.44 5.56 -3.25
CA PRO A 67 1.67 5.66 -1.81
C PRO A 67 2.43 6.95 -1.45
N ALA A 68 2.01 7.59 -0.36
CA ALA A 68 2.61 8.81 0.16
C ALA A 68 3.91 8.54 0.92
N LEU A 69 4.91 7.99 0.23
CA LEU A 69 6.22 7.68 0.80
C LEU A 69 7.16 8.89 0.74
N TYR A 70 8.07 8.98 1.70
CA TYR A 70 9.08 10.05 1.78
C TYR A 70 8.48 11.47 1.83
N MET A 71 7.25 11.59 2.33
CA MET A 71 6.57 12.89 2.42
C MET A 71 7.10 13.71 3.59
N PRO A 72 7.30 15.03 3.40
CA PRO A 72 7.66 15.91 4.50
C PRO A 72 6.61 15.86 5.63
N GLY A 73 7.06 15.84 6.87
CA GLY A 73 6.19 15.82 8.05
C GLY A 73 5.67 14.44 8.46
N TYR A 74 5.89 13.42 7.67
CA TYR A 74 5.62 12.04 8.08
C TYR A 74 6.78 11.51 8.91
N HIS A 75 6.49 10.84 10.01
CA HIS A 75 7.53 10.43 10.97
C HIS A 75 8.47 9.36 10.40
N ILE A 76 7.90 8.34 9.74
CA ILE A 76 8.68 7.24 9.18
C ILE A 76 9.18 7.62 7.78
N GLN A 77 10.51 7.68 7.64
CA GLN A 77 11.22 7.98 6.40
C GLN A 77 12.11 6.82 5.93
N LYS A 78 12.27 5.79 6.79
CA LYS A 78 12.98 4.56 6.47
C LYS A 78 12.01 3.40 6.59
N TYR A 79 11.93 2.61 5.53
CA TYR A 79 11.01 1.49 5.44
C TYR A 79 11.79 0.19 5.44
N ASN A 80 11.23 -0.83 6.12
CA ASN A 80 11.73 -2.19 6.00
C ASN A 80 11.49 -2.68 4.56
N THR A 81 12.56 -3.08 3.90
CA THR A 81 12.53 -3.57 2.53
C THR A 81 12.63 -5.10 2.43
N ASP A 82 12.68 -5.78 3.57
CA ASP A 82 12.75 -7.24 3.64
C ASP A 82 11.36 -7.89 3.55
N GLN A 83 10.28 -7.07 3.57
CA GLN A 83 8.92 -7.55 3.37
C GLN A 83 8.79 -8.14 1.97
N SER A 84 8.38 -9.41 1.89
CA SER A 84 8.08 -10.06 0.61
C SER A 84 6.73 -9.62 0.04
N ASN A 85 6.56 -9.83 -1.26
CA ASN A 85 5.28 -9.61 -1.95
C ASN A 85 4.77 -8.17 -1.85
N ILE A 86 5.62 -7.19 -2.14
CA ILE A 86 5.20 -5.80 -2.31
C ILE A 86 4.95 -5.53 -3.80
N ALA A 87 3.81 -4.90 -4.11
CA ALA A 87 3.51 -4.38 -5.44
C ALA A 87 3.00 -2.94 -5.34
N ILE A 88 3.47 -2.10 -6.25
CA ILE A 88 3.11 -0.68 -6.30
C ILE A 88 2.56 -0.34 -7.68
N ILE A 89 1.48 0.43 -7.72
CA ILE A 89 0.99 1.09 -8.93
C ILE A 89 1.07 2.60 -8.69
N HIS A 90 1.64 3.34 -9.65
CA HIS A 90 1.72 4.79 -9.58
C HIS A 90 1.46 5.41 -10.95
N GLY A 91 0.72 6.51 -10.98
CA GLY A 91 0.46 7.25 -12.21
C GLY A 91 1.63 8.17 -12.56
N TRP A 92 2.01 8.21 -13.86
CA TRP A 92 3.05 9.11 -14.34
C TRP A 92 2.71 10.59 -14.17
N SER A 93 1.42 10.93 -14.21
CA SER A 93 0.91 12.30 -14.11
C SER A 93 0.42 12.66 -12.71
N ASP A 94 0.88 11.92 -11.69
CA ASP A 94 0.58 12.25 -10.30
C ASP A 94 1.25 13.56 -9.89
N ASP A 95 0.46 14.59 -9.65
CA ASP A 95 0.88 15.94 -9.25
C ASP A 95 0.84 16.17 -7.73
N ILE A 96 0.45 15.17 -6.96
CA ILE A 96 0.35 15.21 -5.50
C ILE A 96 1.50 14.46 -4.85
N ILE A 97 1.72 13.21 -5.27
CA ILE A 97 2.84 12.39 -4.80
C ILE A 97 3.75 12.10 -6.01
N PRO A 98 5.00 12.58 -6.01
CA PRO A 98 5.91 12.32 -7.11
C PRO A 98 6.11 10.81 -7.33
N PRO A 99 5.91 10.27 -8.55
CA PRO A 99 6.16 8.86 -8.83
C PRO A 99 7.61 8.42 -8.56
N GLU A 100 8.55 9.37 -8.53
CA GLU A 100 9.94 9.15 -8.13
C GLU A 100 10.07 8.59 -6.72
N HIS A 101 9.13 8.87 -5.82
CA HIS A 101 9.10 8.30 -4.47
C HIS A 101 8.87 6.79 -4.53
N SER A 102 7.94 6.33 -5.35
CA SER A 102 7.71 4.90 -5.58
C SER A 102 8.88 4.23 -6.30
N ILE A 103 9.49 4.90 -7.27
CA ILE A 103 10.70 4.40 -7.95
C ILE A 103 11.84 4.20 -6.95
N LYS A 104 12.09 5.20 -6.11
CA LYS A 104 13.12 5.12 -5.06
C LYS A 104 12.88 3.95 -4.12
N PHE A 105 11.64 3.79 -3.66
CA PHE A 105 11.27 2.69 -2.75
C PHE A 105 11.42 1.34 -3.45
N ALA A 106 10.85 1.18 -4.65
CA ALA A 106 10.86 -0.08 -5.38
C ALA A 106 12.28 -0.57 -5.70
N LYS A 107 13.20 0.34 -6.02
CA LYS A 107 14.61 0.00 -6.21
C LYS A 107 15.27 -0.53 -4.94
N ARG A 108 14.92 0.03 -3.78
CA ARG A 108 15.47 -0.40 -2.48
C ARG A 108 14.90 -1.72 -2.01
N ALA A 109 13.60 -1.90 -2.19
CA ALA A 109 12.87 -3.09 -1.79
C ALA A 109 12.98 -4.24 -2.80
N ASN A 110 13.50 -3.97 -4.00
CA ASN A 110 13.51 -4.91 -5.13
C ASN A 110 12.12 -5.52 -5.38
N CYS A 111 11.08 -4.68 -5.35
CA CYS A 111 9.70 -5.09 -5.48
C CYS A 111 9.07 -4.67 -6.82
N SER A 112 7.89 -5.19 -7.11
CA SER A 112 7.16 -4.86 -8.34
C SER A 112 6.66 -3.43 -8.34
N LEU A 113 6.92 -2.69 -9.43
CA LEU A 113 6.42 -1.34 -9.66
C LEU A 113 5.80 -1.25 -11.05
N HIS A 114 4.55 -0.79 -11.13
CA HIS A 114 3.83 -0.51 -12.35
C HIS A 114 3.61 1.00 -12.46
N LEU A 115 4.34 1.64 -13.37
CA LEU A 115 4.11 3.03 -13.72
C LEU A 115 3.15 3.07 -14.91
N ILE A 116 1.98 3.66 -14.73
CA ILE A 116 0.90 3.67 -15.71
C ILE A 116 0.48 5.08 -16.08
N ASP A 117 -0.20 5.24 -17.19
CA ASP A 117 -0.86 6.50 -17.52
C ASP A 117 -1.99 6.74 -16.48
N GLY A 118 -1.89 7.85 -15.76
CA GLY A 118 -2.85 8.19 -14.72
C GLY A 118 -2.38 9.30 -13.79
N ASP A 119 -3.36 9.91 -13.15
CA ASP A 119 -3.18 10.91 -12.08
C ASP A 119 -3.05 10.25 -10.69
N HIS A 120 -3.08 11.07 -9.63
CA HIS A 120 -3.01 10.57 -8.24
C HIS A 120 -4.14 9.60 -7.87
N ARG A 121 -5.33 9.78 -8.41
CA ARG A 121 -6.51 8.98 -8.08
C ARG A 121 -6.63 7.69 -8.88
N LEU A 122 -5.93 7.59 -10.00
CA LEU A 122 -5.94 6.43 -10.91
C LEU A 122 -7.34 6.07 -11.44
N ASN A 123 -8.31 6.98 -11.36
CA ASN A 123 -9.71 6.71 -11.72
C ASN A 123 -9.87 6.35 -13.21
N GLY A 124 -9.09 6.97 -14.08
CA GLY A 124 -9.07 6.67 -15.53
C GLY A 124 -8.43 5.32 -15.87
N SER A 125 -7.78 4.68 -14.91
CA SER A 125 -7.03 3.43 -15.10
C SER A 125 -7.54 2.29 -14.22
N ILE A 126 -8.80 2.39 -13.75
CA ILE A 126 -9.37 1.45 -12.76
C ILE A 126 -9.36 0.00 -13.26
N ASP A 127 -9.57 -0.24 -14.55
CA ASP A 127 -9.54 -1.58 -15.12
C ASP A 127 -8.12 -2.16 -15.10
N THR A 128 -7.10 -1.34 -15.40
CA THR A 128 -5.70 -1.74 -15.30
C THR A 128 -5.30 -2.04 -13.86
N VAL A 129 -5.69 -1.17 -12.93
CA VAL A 129 -5.47 -1.38 -11.48
C VAL A 129 -6.14 -2.67 -11.01
N GLY A 130 -7.39 -2.91 -11.43
CA GLY A 130 -8.13 -4.12 -11.10
C GLY A 130 -7.44 -5.38 -11.61
N SER A 131 -6.98 -5.39 -12.86
CA SER A 131 -6.27 -6.53 -13.45
C SER A 131 -4.94 -6.81 -12.76
N LEU A 132 -4.18 -5.78 -12.42
CA LEU A 132 -2.91 -5.93 -11.68
C LEU A 132 -3.14 -6.43 -10.25
N PHE A 133 -4.19 -5.94 -9.60
CA PHE A 133 -4.55 -6.42 -8.26
C PHE A 133 -5.00 -7.89 -8.28
N GLU A 134 -5.75 -8.28 -9.29
CA GLU A 134 -6.18 -9.67 -9.46
C GLU A 134 -4.98 -10.61 -9.65
N GLN A 135 -4.05 -10.24 -10.54
CA GLN A 135 -2.80 -11.00 -10.73
C GLN A 135 -2.00 -11.10 -9.43
N TYR A 136 -1.93 -10.00 -8.68
CA TYR A 136 -1.23 -9.97 -7.40
C TYR A 136 -1.86 -10.92 -6.38
N ILE A 137 -3.18 -10.91 -6.20
CA ILE A 137 -3.88 -11.81 -5.27
C ILE A 137 -3.72 -13.27 -5.70
N CYS A 138 -3.87 -13.56 -7.00
CA CYS A 138 -3.66 -14.92 -7.52
C CYS A 138 -2.26 -15.47 -7.22
N ALA A 139 -1.24 -14.62 -7.29
CA ALA A 139 0.13 -15.03 -7.01
C ALA A 139 0.40 -15.32 -5.51
N LEU A 140 -0.45 -14.84 -4.61
CA LEU A 140 -0.35 -15.07 -3.18
C LEU A 140 -1.13 -16.29 -2.69
N MET A 141 -2.07 -16.80 -3.50
CA MET A 141 -2.90 -17.96 -3.17
C MET A 141 -2.15 -19.27 -3.39
#